data_f6173c6bc31b12f822dc2c66c27bad83
#
_entry.id   f6173c6bc31b12f822dc2c66c27bad83
#
_cell.length_a   1.000
_cell.length_b   1.000
_cell.length_c   1.000
_cell.angle_alpha   90.00
_cell.angle_beta   90.00
_cell.angle_gamma   90.00
#
_symmetry.space_group_name_H-M   'P 1'
#
loop_
_entity.id
_entity.type
_entity.pdbx_description
1 polymer ?
#
loop_
_entity_poly.entity_id
_entity_poly.type
_entity_poly.pdbx_seq_one_letter_code
_entity_poly.pdbx_strand_id
1 'polypeptide(L)'
;MEQTNEHQVTKKTNLSIIGIAGLAFCGVLVETSMNVTFPTLIRDFHQSLNAVQWVTTGYLLTVALTVVLAAFLQRRFKLRSLIVASSLAFITGGLLCVLAPQLWMLLLGRLIQGISTGLAMPLLFFVIMQQIPFAMQGTYAGLGGMVIGLAPSLGPTYGGLVNQFINWRVIFWIVLPIGIIFGLIGIANIQQIDQPTTIHFQFLQYLLVAIGFICLEMGLNSVGTSGFGSPAFYGNVIVALAALIMFGYLTSHRKHPLVNTNVFADPIYLPCLLLYFMVQFIQIGMTFLLPNCAQLTLHQNSFVAGLMLLLGALISAVLLPLTGRLLDQSGIKKPLIFGALFTNLAVVLMYAFSSHLSMWSLTIFYAVYMVGFGFLFNNVMTYGLQHLKPQLVGDGNALFSTLQQYAGSIGTACVSTILAITAAQMPHQSTVVQTAMGTKYSYVLFIIGALIMDVLIVDIWKQIGKEKHSFELLDQDK
;
A
#
# COMPACT_ATOMS: atom_id res chain seq x y z
N MET A 1 -1.10 43.71 -10.73
CA MET A 1 0.12 43.39 -9.97
C MET A 1 -0.18 42.36 -8.87
N GLU A 2 -0.69 41.15 -9.23
CA GLU A 2 -1.03 40.10 -8.25
C GLU A 2 -0.77 38.66 -8.79
N GLN A 3 0.16 38.54 -9.74
CA GLN A 3 0.45 37.26 -10.39
C GLN A 3 1.80 36.63 -9.98
N THR A 4 2.42 37.02 -8.88
CA THR A 4 3.80 36.59 -8.55
C THR A 4 3.93 35.65 -7.36
N ASN A 5 2.82 35.12 -6.78
CA ASN A 5 2.90 34.25 -5.59
C ASN A 5 2.41 32.81 -5.75
N GLU A 6 2.07 32.35 -6.97
CA GLU A 6 1.52 30.99 -7.18
C GLU A 6 2.54 29.85 -7.15
N HIS A 7 3.84 30.11 -7.02
CA HIS A 7 4.87 29.07 -7.15
C HIS A 7 5.62 28.71 -5.86
N GLN A 8 5.31 29.32 -4.72
CA GLN A 8 6.03 29.03 -3.50
C GLN A 8 5.19 28.24 -2.49
N VAL A 9 5.57 26.94 -2.30
CA VAL A 9 5.00 26.13 -1.23
C VAL A 9 5.38 26.73 0.14
N THR A 10 4.39 26.99 0.99
CA THR A 10 4.64 27.62 2.29
C THR A 10 5.39 26.67 3.24
N LYS A 11 6.19 27.24 4.15
CA LYS A 11 6.86 26.45 5.20
C LYS A 11 5.87 25.64 6.04
N LYS A 12 4.67 26.17 6.27
CA LYS A 12 3.60 25.47 7.01
C LYS A 12 3.11 24.25 6.24
N THR A 13 2.90 24.35 4.93
CA THR A 13 2.52 23.20 4.09
C THR A 13 3.58 22.11 4.14
N ASN A 14 4.87 22.47 4.00
CA ASN A 14 5.95 21.50 4.11
C ASN A 14 5.98 20.79 5.47
N LEU A 15 5.86 21.54 6.56
CA LEU A 15 5.83 20.97 7.90
C LEU A 15 4.60 20.08 8.13
N SER A 16 3.44 20.44 7.58
CA SER A 16 2.25 19.59 7.68
C SER A 16 2.44 18.27 6.95
N ILE A 17 3.01 18.29 5.75
CA ILE A 17 3.33 17.07 4.97
C ILE A 17 4.33 16.20 5.73
N ILE A 18 5.40 16.78 6.28
CA ILE A 18 6.39 16.05 7.09
C ILE A 18 5.73 15.43 8.32
N GLY A 19 4.85 16.16 9.01
CA GLY A 19 4.13 15.65 10.20
C GLY A 19 3.24 14.45 9.85
N ILE A 20 2.45 14.56 8.78
CA ILE A 20 1.53 13.48 8.36
C ILE A 20 2.33 12.28 7.85
N ALA A 21 3.35 12.51 7.01
CA ALA A 21 4.20 11.44 6.46
C ALA A 21 4.96 10.71 7.58
N GLY A 22 5.50 11.44 8.57
CA GLY A 22 6.17 10.85 9.72
C GLY A 22 5.24 10.03 10.61
N LEU A 23 3.99 10.47 10.80
CA LEU A 23 3.00 9.70 11.55
C LEU A 23 2.61 8.40 10.80
N ALA A 24 2.40 8.48 9.49
CA ALA A 24 2.16 7.30 8.64
C ALA A 24 3.36 6.34 8.65
N PHE A 25 4.58 6.87 8.55
CA PHE A 25 5.82 6.08 8.65
C PHE A 25 5.89 5.31 9.97
N CYS A 26 5.62 5.95 11.11
CA CYS A 26 5.60 5.30 12.43
C CYS A 26 4.59 4.16 12.48
N GLY A 27 3.41 4.35 11.90
CA GLY A 27 2.37 3.30 11.82
C GLY A 27 2.82 2.08 11.05
N VAL A 28 3.36 2.27 9.84
CA VAL A 28 3.83 1.19 8.96
C VAL A 28 5.11 0.53 9.51
N LEU A 29 6.01 1.31 10.12
CA LEU A 29 7.22 0.77 10.77
C LEU A 29 6.85 -0.21 11.88
N VAL A 30 5.94 0.17 12.77
CA VAL A 30 5.46 -0.70 13.86
C VAL A 30 4.71 -1.91 13.31
N GLU A 31 3.90 -1.73 12.26
CA GLU A 31 3.19 -2.81 11.57
C GLU A 31 4.14 -3.92 11.16
N THR A 32 5.13 -3.58 10.35
CA THR A 32 6.07 -4.55 9.78
C THR A 32 7.07 -5.09 10.80
N SER A 33 7.40 -4.31 11.85
CA SER A 33 8.22 -4.76 12.96
C SER A 33 7.57 -5.90 13.76
N MET A 34 6.25 -5.92 13.86
CA MET A 34 5.54 -6.96 14.60
C MET A 34 5.60 -8.34 13.94
N ASN A 35 5.78 -8.41 12.62
CA ASN A 35 5.83 -9.68 11.89
C ASN A 35 6.98 -10.59 12.35
N VAL A 36 8.10 -10.03 12.81
CA VAL A 36 9.25 -10.79 13.29
C VAL A 36 9.16 -11.17 14.78
N THR A 37 8.16 -10.63 15.51
CA THR A 37 7.99 -10.89 16.94
C THR A 37 7.06 -12.08 17.25
N PHE A 38 6.40 -12.68 16.26
CA PHE A 38 5.41 -13.73 16.47
C PHE A 38 5.90 -14.90 17.33
N PRO A 39 7.10 -15.47 17.12
CA PRO A 39 7.58 -16.55 18.00
C PRO A 39 7.72 -16.14 19.47
N THR A 40 8.05 -14.88 19.73
CA THR A 40 8.12 -14.32 21.08
C THR A 40 6.73 -14.14 21.68
N LEU A 41 5.78 -13.60 20.91
CA LEU A 41 4.40 -13.40 21.36
C LEU A 41 3.69 -14.74 21.66
N ILE A 42 3.94 -15.78 20.87
CA ILE A 42 3.42 -17.13 21.11
C ILE A 42 3.88 -17.63 22.49
N ARG A 43 5.15 -17.43 22.81
CA ARG A 43 5.72 -17.83 24.12
C ARG A 43 5.21 -16.98 25.26
N ASP A 44 5.20 -15.64 25.11
CA ASP A 44 4.83 -14.69 26.15
C ASP A 44 3.35 -14.78 26.55
N PHE A 45 2.48 -14.99 25.56
CA PHE A 45 1.03 -15.06 25.80
C PHE A 45 0.49 -16.49 25.85
N HIS A 46 1.33 -17.52 25.63
CA HIS A 46 0.92 -18.93 25.57
C HIS A 46 -0.25 -19.18 24.60
N GLN A 47 -0.21 -18.53 23.43
CA GLN A 47 -1.26 -18.58 22.42
C GLN A 47 -0.78 -19.28 21.14
N SER A 48 -1.75 -19.74 20.32
CA SER A 48 -1.44 -20.35 19.03
C SER A 48 -0.95 -19.30 18.01
N LEU A 49 -0.23 -19.76 16.99
CA LEU A 49 0.20 -18.91 15.87
C LEU A 49 -1.00 -18.18 15.22
N ASN A 50 -2.12 -18.91 15.00
CA ASN A 50 -3.32 -18.33 14.41
C ASN A 50 -3.91 -17.18 15.24
N ALA A 51 -3.85 -17.27 16.57
CA ALA A 51 -4.29 -16.18 17.44
C ALA A 51 -3.34 -14.98 17.37
N VAL A 52 -2.03 -15.21 17.34
CA VAL A 52 -1.01 -14.16 17.29
C VAL A 52 -1.01 -13.46 15.91
N GLN A 53 -1.29 -14.14 14.82
CA GLN A 53 -1.39 -13.54 13.48
C GLN A 53 -2.40 -12.40 13.42
N TRP A 54 -3.45 -12.42 14.24
CA TRP A 54 -4.42 -11.33 14.32
C TRP A 54 -3.82 -9.99 14.76
N VAL A 55 -2.64 -9.98 15.38
CA VAL A 55 -1.88 -8.75 15.71
C VAL A 55 -1.57 -7.93 14.46
N THR A 56 -1.27 -8.60 13.34
CA THR A 56 -1.04 -7.94 12.04
C THR A 56 -2.29 -7.91 11.18
N THR A 57 -2.99 -9.04 11.04
CA THR A 57 -4.20 -9.12 10.19
C THR A 57 -5.30 -8.17 10.66
N GLY A 58 -5.57 -8.11 11.97
CA GLY A 58 -6.56 -7.19 12.55
C GLY A 58 -6.18 -5.71 12.33
N TYR A 59 -4.91 -5.38 12.45
CA TYR A 59 -4.40 -4.05 12.15
C TYR A 59 -4.62 -3.68 10.67
N LEU A 60 -4.17 -4.51 9.73
CA LEU A 60 -4.31 -4.28 8.29
C LEU A 60 -5.78 -4.14 7.87
N LEU A 61 -6.64 -5.00 8.41
CA LEU A 61 -8.08 -4.91 8.19
C LEU A 61 -8.65 -3.57 8.67
N THR A 62 -8.24 -3.11 9.86
CA THR A 62 -8.68 -1.81 10.38
C THR A 62 -8.15 -0.66 9.52
N VAL A 63 -6.91 -0.74 9.05
CA VAL A 63 -6.34 0.23 8.10
C VAL A 63 -7.21 0.29 6.85
N ALA A 64 -7.49 -0.84 6.21
CA ALA A 64 -8.30 -0.92 4.99
C ALA A 64 -9.71 -0.33 5.18
N LEU A 65 -10.40 -0.69 6.27
CA LEU A 65 -11.73 -0.16 6.60
C LEU A 65 -11.71 1.34 6.86
N THR A 66 -10.66 1.85 7.52
CA THR A 66 -10.51 3.29 7.78
C THR A 66 -10.20 4.06 6.51
N VAL A 67 -9.38 3.51 5.62
CA VAL A 67 -9.08 4.09 4.30
C VAL A 67 -10.33 4.29 3.46
N VAL A 68 -11.27 3.35 3.47
CA VAL A 68 -12.57 3.49 2.78
C VAL A 68 -13.36 4.69 3.31
N LEU A 69 -13.25 4.98 4.59
CA LEU A 69 -13.89 6.16 5.21
C LEU A 69 -13.17 7.46 4.91
N ALA A 70 -11.92 7.44 4.49
CA ALA A 70 -11.07 8.62 4.40
C ALA A 70 -11.69 9.72 3.53
N ALA A 71 -12.23 9.38 2.35
CA ALA A 71 -12.87 10.35 1.46
C ALA A 71 -14.09 11.05 2.12
N PHE A 72 -14.92 10.29 2.84
CA PHE A 72 -16.03 10.84 3.61
C PHE A 72 -15.51 11.75 4.73
N LEU A 73 -14.54 11.28 5.51
CA LEU A 73 -14.00 11.99 6.66
C LEU A 73 -13.31 13.31 6.24
N GLN A 74 -12.57 13.30 5.13
CA GLN A 74 -11.90 14.49 4.57
C GLN A 74 -12.90 15.56 4.11
N ARG A 75 -14.06 15.18 3.61
CA ARG A 75 -15.14 16.11 3.23
C ARG A 75 -15.95 16.61 4.43
N ARG A 76 -16.15 15.77 5.45
CA ARG A 76 -17.02 16.06 6.60
C ARG A 76 -16.33 16.82 7.72
N PHE A 77 -15.04 16.59 7.94
CA PHE A 77 -14.28 17.10 9.06
C PHE A 77 -13.14 18.01 8.63
N LYS A 78 -12.74 18.93 9.52
CA LYS A 78 -11.53 19.74 9.31
C LYS A 78 -10.30 18.83 9.27
N LEU A 79 -9.35 19.11 8.37
CA LEU A 79 -8.09 18.35 8.24
C LEU A 79 -7.33 18.28 9.57
N ARG A 80 -7.34 19.38 10.34
CA ARG A 80 -6.72 19.42 11.67
C ARG A 80 -7.35 18.39 12.62
N SER A 81 -8.66 18.24 12.62
CA SER A 81 -9.36 17.25 13.46
C SER A 81 -9.00 15.81 13.06
N LEU A 82 -8.78 15.55 11.78
CA LEU A 82 -8.36 14.24 11.30
C LEU A 82 -6.93 13.88 11.74
N ILE A 83 -6.00 14.85 11.71
CA ILE A 83 -4.64 14.63 12.23
C ILE A 83 -4.67 14.42 13.75
N VAL A 84 -5.49 15.19 14.49
CA VAL A 84 -5.68 14.99 15.94
C VAL A 84 -6.22 13.59 16.21
N ALA A 85 -7.26 13.16 15.50
CA ALA A 85 -7.84 11.82 15.67
C ALA A 85 -6.80 10.71 15.35
N SER A 86 -6.06 10.86 14.25
CA SER A 86 -4.98 9.94 13.87
C SER A 86 -3.89 9.89 14.95
N SER A 87 -3.42 11.05 15.44
CA SER A 87 -2.39 11.11 16.49
C SER A 87 -2.87 10.50 17.81
N LEU A 88 -4.10 10.79 18.23
CA LEU A 88 -4.69 10.20 19.44
C LEU A 88 -4.84 8.68 19.30
N ALA A 89 -5.29 8.19 18.15
CA ALA A 89 -5.39 6.75 17.89
C ALA A 89 -4.01 6.08 17.92
N PHE A 90 -2.97 6.73 17.35
CA PHE A 90 -1.60 6.22 17.42
C PHE A 90 -1.11 6.10 18.87
N ILE A 91 -1.29 7.16 19.66
CA ILE A 91 -0.82 7.23 21.05
C ILE A 91 -1.58 6.23 21.93
N THR A 92 -2.92 6.26 21.89
CA THR A 92 -3.73 5.37 22.75
C THR A 92 -3.55 3.92 22.38
N GLY A 93 -3.54 3.58 21.09
CA GLY A 93 -3.27 2.23 20.63
C GLY A 93 -1.87 1.77 20.99
N GLY A 94 -0.86 2.63 20.84
CA GLY A 94 0.51 2.33 21.22
C GLY A 94 0.70 2.09 22.73
N LEU A 95 0.08 2.92 23.58
CA LEU A 95 0.09 2.72 25.02
C LEU A 95 -0.58 1.41 25.44
N LEU A 96 -1.71 1.05 24.83
CA LEU A 96 -2.34 -0.24 25.06
C LEU A 96 -1.43 -1.41 24.67
N CYS A 97 -0.72 -1.30 23.56
CA CYS A 97 0.24 -2.33 23.13
C CYS A 97 1.42 -2.48 24.11
N VAL A 98 1.97 -1.35 24.57
CA VAL A 98 3.07 -1.36 25.58
C VAL A 98 2.64 -2.02 26.88
N LEU A 99 1.46 -1.65 27.37
CA LEU A 99 0.93 -2.08 28.67
C LEU A 99 0.21 -3.44 28.61
N ALA A 100 0.12 -4.09 27.44
CA ALA A 100 -0.65 -5.31 27.26
C ALA A 100 -0.15 -6.49 28.10
N PRO A 101 -0.89 -6.94 29.13
CA PRO A 101 -0.59 -8.15 29.91
C PRO A 101 -1.10 -9.41 29.21
N GLN A 102 -2.07 -9.27 28.27
CA GLN A 102 -2.71 -10.36 27.55
C GLN A 102 -2.87 -10.02 26.07
N LEU A 103 -2.97 -11.05 25.21
CA LEU A 103 -3.07 -10.89 23.77
C LEU A 103 -4.24 -10.01 23.33
N TRP A 104 -5.43 -10.15 23.96
CA TRP A 104 -6.61 -9.35 23.57
C TRP A 104 -6.38 -7.83 23.72
N MET A 105 -5.61 -7.40 24.74
CA MET A 105 -5.29 -5.98 24.92
C MET A 105 -4.29 -5.50 23.87
N LEU A 106 -3.31 -6.33 23.49
CA LEU A 106 -2.44 -6.05 22.35
C LEU A 106 -3.24 -5.93 21.06
N LEU A 107 -4.17 -6.85 20.80
CA LEU A 107 -5.06 -6.80 19.63
C LEU A 107 -5.89 -5.51 19.60
N LEU A 108 -6.50 -5.13 20.72
CA LEU A 108 -7.27 -3.89 20.82
C LEU A 108 -6.39 -2.66 20.52
N GLY A 109 -5.18 -2.62 21.07
CA GLY A 109 -4.21 -1.57 20.79
C GLY A 109 -3.86 -1.49 19.30
N ARG A 110 -3.68 -2.64 18.65
CA ARG A 110 -3.40 -2.75 17.21
C ARG A 110 -4.57 -2.29 16.34
N LEU A 111 -5.79 -2.65 16.69
CA LEU A 111 -6.99 -2.15 15.99
C LEU A 111 -7.06 -0.61 16.06
N ILE A 112 -6.84 -0.03 17.24
CA ILE A 112 -6.85 1.43 17.41
C ILE A 112 -5.69 2.08 16.62
N GLN A 113 -4.47 1.50 16.61
CA GLN A 113 -3.36 2.00 15.78
C GLN A 113 -3.67 1.93 14.28
N GLY A 114 -4.40 0.90 13.84
CA GLY A 114 -4.84 0.77 12.45
C GLY A 114 -5.70 1.97 11.99
N ILE A 115 -6.54 2.53 12.87
CA ILE A 115 -7.28 3.77 12.58
C ILE A 115 -6.32 4.93 12.29
N SER A 116 -5.23 5.05 13.06
CA SER A 116 -4.24 6.10 12.84
C SER A 116 -3.63 6.05 11.45
N THR A 117 -3.09 4.92 11.07
CA THR A 117 -2.45 4.73 9.76
C THR A 117 -3.44 4.85 8.61
N GLY A 118 -4.65 4.30 8.79
CA GLY A 118 -5.73 4.40 7.81
C GLY A 118 -6.24 5.83 7.59
N LEU A 119 -6.06 6.74 8.55
CA LEU A 119 -6.31 8.16 8.38
C LEU A 119 -5.10 8.90 7.78
N ALA A 120 -3.89 8.64 8.30
CA ALA A 120 -2.69 9.39 7.94
C ALA A 120 -2.26 9.18 6.48
N MET A 121 -2.29 7.94 5.98
CA MET A 121 -1.83 7.64 4.62
C MET A 121 -2.63 8.36 3.52
N PRO A 122 -3.97 8.22 3.44
CA PRO A 122 -4.73 8.95 2.42
C PRO A 122 -4.70 10.47 2.66
N LEU A 123 -4.60 10.92 3.91
CA LEU A 123 -4.54 12.35 4.23
C LEU A 123 -3.26 12.99 3.70
N LEU A 124 -2.14 12.29 3.70
CA LEU A 124 -0.88 12.77 3.13
C LEU A 124 -1.04 13.13 1.66
N PHE A 125 -1.51 12.18 0.85
CA PHE A 125 -1.68 12.39 -0.59
C PHE A 125 -2.79 13.40 -0.88
N PHE A 126 -3.87 13.41 -0.10
CA PHE A 126 -4.91 14.43 -0.23
C PHE A 126 -4.37 15.84 -0.01
N VAL A 127 -3.57 16.06 1.04
CA VAL A 127 -2.94 17.36 1.32
C VAL A 127 -1.97 17.76 0.21
N ILE A 128 -1.18 16.83 -0.32
CA ILE A 128 -0.29 17.09 -1.46
C ILE A 128 -1.09 17.53 -2.69
N MET A 129 -2.15 16.82 -3.04
CA MET A 129 -2.96 17.16 -4.23
C MET A 129 -3.70 18.50 -4.07
N GLN A 130 -4.06 18.90 -2.86
CA GLN A 130 -4.83 20.11 -2.60
C GLN A 130 -3.96 21.36 -2.32
N GLN A 131 -2.76 21.19 -1.75
CA GLN A 131 -1.95 22.31 -1.26
C GLN A 131 -0.67 22.54 -2.05
N ILE A 132 -0.25 21.59 -2.88
CA ILE A 132 0.96 21.71 -3.68
C ILE A 132 0.58 22.11 -5.11
N PRO A 133 1.27 23.10 -5.72
CA PRO A 133 1.08 23.46 -7.12
C PRO A 133 1.23 22.25 -8.05
N PHE A 134 0.40 22.16 -9.09
CA PHE A 134 0.36 21.04 -10.03
C PHE A 134 1.75 20.63 -10.54
N ALA A 135 2.58 21.62 -10.88
CA ALA A 135 3.95 21.41 -11.40
C ALA A 135 4.92 20.75 -10.41
N MET A 136 4.55 20.59 -9.14
CA MET A 136 5.40 20.03 -8.08
C MET A 136 4.76 18.82 -7.37
N GLN A 137 3.53 18.45 -7.74
CA GLN A 137 2.79 17.36 -7.07
C GLN A 137 3.52 16.02 -7.16
N GLY A 138 4.12 15.71 -8.32
CA GLY A 138 4.90 14.49 -8.50
C GLY A 138 6.12 14.42 -7.57
N THR A 139 6.86 15.52 -7.44
CA THR A 139 8.00 15.62 -6.54
C THR A 139 7.59 15.40 -5.08
N TYR A 140 6.51 16.07 -4.64
CA TYR A 140 6.02 15.95 -3.26
C TYR A 140 5.40 14.58 -2.96
N ALA A 141 4.66 14.01 -3.92
CA ALA A 141 4.16 12.64 -3.81
C ALA A 141 5.31 11.63 -3.73
N GLY A 142 6.38 11.85 -4.52
CA GLY A 142 7.61 11.07 -4.45
C GLY A 142 8.30 11.14 -3.09
N LEU A 143 8.40 12.34 -2.50
CA LEU A 143 8.97 12.54 -1.15
C LEU A 143 8.10 11.86 -0.06
N GLY A 144 6.78 12.02 -0.13
CA GLY A 144 5.84 11.35 0.77
C GLY A 144 5.92 9.84 0.67
N GLY A 145 5.94 9.33 -0.57
CA GLY A 145 6.08 7.90 -0.84
C GLY A 145 7.44 7.33 -0.42
N MET A 146 8.54 8.10 -0.53
CA MET A 146 9.85 7.71 0.00
C MET A 146 9.77 7.45 1.50
N VAL A 147 9.18 8.37 2.25
CA VAL A 147 9.07 8.24 3.70
C VAL A 147 8.26 7.00 4.08
N ILE A 148 7.08 6.79 3.45
CA ILE A 148 6.23 5.63 3.73
C ILE A 148 6.89 4.33 3.23
N GLY A 149 7.50 4.35 2.04
CA GLY A 149 8.10 3.17 1.41
C GLY A 149 9.36 2.63 2.12
N LEU A 150 10.04 3.47 2.92
CA LEU A 150 11.15 3.02 3.76
C LEU A 150 10.68 2.19 4.97
N ALA A 151 9.49 2.46 5.49
CA ALA A 151 9.01 1.83 6.71
C ALA A 151 8.91 0.29 6.63
N PRO A 152 8.34 -0.33 5.57
CA PRO A 152 8.29 -1.79 5.46
C PRO A 152 9.66 -2.45 5.41
N SER A 153 10.66 -1.75 4.89
CA SER A 153 12.02 -2.27 4.76
C SER A 153 12.81 -2.20 6.06
N LEU A 154 12.60 -1.13 6.82
CA LEU A 154 13.25 -0.92 8.12
C LEU A 154 12.57 -1.71 9.24
N GLY A 155 11.27 -1.97 9.12
CA GLY A 155 10.48 -2.59 10.17
C GLY A 155 11.01 -3.94 10.67
N PRO A 156 11.22 -4.94 9.80
CA PRO A 156 11.73 -6.23 10.25
C PRO A 156 13.11 -6.14 10.90
N THR A 157 13.99 -5.30 10.37
CA THR A 157 15.33 -5.09 10.94
C THR A 157 15.22 -4.42 12.32
N TYR A 158 14.44 -3.34 12.42
CA TYR A 158 14.18 -2.63 13.68
C TYR A 158 13.49 -3.53 14.71
N GLY A 159 12.41 -4.19 14.32
CA GLY A 159 11.66 -5.11 15.17
C GLY A 159 12.49 -6.29 15.62
N GLY A 160 13.30 -6.88 14.73
CA GLY A 160 14.21 -7.98 15.02
C GLY A 160 15.27 -7.59 16.04
N LEU A 161 15.96 -6.46 15.82
CA LEU A 161 16.98 -5.96 16.76
C LEU A 161 16.37 -5.67 18.13
N VAL A 162 15.29 -4.90 18.20
CA VAL A 162 14.67 -4.53 19.48
C VAL A 162 14.14 -5.77 20.22
N ASN A 163 13.48 -6.67 19.52
CA ASN A 163 12.93 -7.90 20.12
C ASN A 163 14.04 -8.86 20.60
N GLN A 164 15.15 -8.94 19.87
CA GLN A 164 16.26 -9.83 20.22
C GLN A 164 17.05 -9.35 21.44
N PHE A 165 17.34 -8.05 21.53
CA PHE A 165 18.25 -7.51 22.54
C PHE A 165 17.54 -6.97 23.78
N ILE A 166 16.24 -6.63 23.66
CA ILE A 166 15.50 -6.00 24.76
C ILE A 166 14.16 -6.72 24.99
N ASN A 167 13.10 -6.28 24.31
CA ASN A 167 11.74 -6.81 24.41
C ASN A 167 10.87 -6.21 23.30
N TRP A 168 9.88 -6.97 22.79
CA TRP A 168 8.96 -6.50 21.75
C TRP A 168 8.14 -5.25 22.14
N ARG A 169 7.85 -5.05 23.43
CA ARG A 169 7.14 -3.84 23.93
C ARG A 169 7.91 -2.56 23.67
N VAL A 170 9.23 -2.63 23.66
CA VAL A 170 10.12 -1.47 23.44
C VAL A 170 10.03 -0.96 22.00
N ILE A 171 9.58 -1.78 21.03
CA ILE A 171 9.24 -1.35 19.68
C ILE A 171 8.27 -0.17 19.74
N PHE A 172 7.21 -0.30 20.54
CA PHE A 172 6.22 0.77 20.71
C PHE A 172 6.76 1.93 21.53
N TRP A 173 7.51 1.67 22.59
CA TRP A 173 8.09 2.71 23.46
C TRP A 173 8.98 3.69 22.70
N ILE A 174 9.79 3.23 21.75
CA ILE A 174 10.69 4.06 20.93
C ILE A 174 9.90 4.86 19.90
N VAL A 175 8.89 4.24 19.26
CA VAL A 175 8.17 4.89 18.16
C VAL A 175 7.09 5.85 18.65
N LEU A 176 6.53 5.65 19.87
CA LEU A 176 5.52 6.54 20.45
C LEU A 176 5.96 8.00 20.54
N PRO A 177 7.10 8.37 21.16
CA PRO A 177 7.56 9.76 21.20
C PRO A 177 7.75 10.37 19.81
N ILE A 178 8.27 9.59 18.87
CA ILE A 178 8.49 10.01 17.47
C ILE A 178 7.15 10.34 16.82
N GLY A 179 6.15 9.45 16.96
CA GLY A 179 4.81 9.68 16.43
C GLY A 179 4.11 10.88 17.08
N ILE A 180 4.31 11.13 18.39
CA ILE A 180 3.81 12.31 19.07
C ILE A 180 4.41 13.59 18.45
N ILE A 181 5.72 13.64 18.25
CA ILE A 181 6.40 14.79 17.65
C ILE A 181 5.84 15.05 16.24
N PHE A 182 5.76 14.04 15.39
CA PHE A 182 5.21 14.19 14.03
C PHE A 182 3.73 14.60 14.04
N GLY A 183 2.93 14.03 14.95
CA GLY A 183 1.53 14.42 15.13
C GLY A 183 1.40 15.90 15.52
N LEU A 184 2.19 16.38 16.48
CA LEU A 184 2.20 17.79 16.91
C LEU A 184 2.64 18.73 15.77
N ILE A 185 3.68 18.36 15.01
CA ILE A 185 4.11 19.13 13.82
C ILE A 185 2.97 19.22 12.80
N GLY A 186 2.30 18.12 12.51
CA GLY A 186 1.16 18.10 11.60
C GLY A 186 0.00 18.97 12.08
N ILE A 187 -0.42 18.82 13.35
CA ILE A 187 -1.53 19.57 13.97
C ILE A 187 -1.26 21.08 13.98
N ALA A 188 -0.01 21.49 14.27
CA ALA A 188 0.37 22.89 14.37
C ALA A 188 0.43 23.60 13.00
N ASN A 189 0.72 22.88 11.93
CA ASN A 189 1.03 23.48 10.63
C ASN A 189 -0.01 23.23 9.53
N ILE A 190 -0.96 22.30 9.73
CA ILE A 190 -1.98 22.01 8.71
C ILE A 190 -2.86 23.23 8.43
N GLN A 191 -3.04 23.53 7.16
CA GLN A 191 -3.93 24.58 6.69
C GLN A 191 -5.21 23.96 6.13
N GLN A 192 -6.35 24.60 6.43
CA GLN A 192 -7.64 24.21 5.88
C GLN A 192 -7.89 25.04 4.61
N ILE A 193 -8.11 24.38 3.48
CA ILE A 193 -8.43 25.07 2.22
C ILE A 193 -9.94 25.09 2.05
N ASP A 194 -10.57 23.92 2.05
CA ASP A 194 -11.99 23.80 1.84
C ASP A 194 -12.77 23.76 3.16
N GLN A 195 -13.95 24.38 3.18
CA GLN A 195 -14.85 24.26 4.33
C GLN A 195 -15.50 22.86 4.34
N PRO A 196 -15.59 22.24 5.52
CA PRO A 196 -16.29 20.96 5.66
C PRO A 196 -17.73 21.08 5.16
N THR A 197 -18.18 20.06 4.41
CA THR A 197 -19.55 19.98 3.89
C THR A 197 -20.44 19.11 4.76
N THR A 198 -21.71 19.47 4.88
CA THR A 198 -22.69 18.64 5.59
C THR A 198 -23.15 17.49 4.68
N ILE A 199 -22.46 16.35 4.79
CA ILE A 199 -22.83 15.13 4.08
C ILE A 199 -23.33 14.07 5.08
N HIS A 200 -24.32 13.29 4.67
CA HIS A 200 -24.84 12.19 5.48
C HIS A 200 -24.00 10.93 5.28
N PHE A 201 -23.68 10.27 6.39
CA PHE A 201 -22.92 9.02 6.36
C PHE A 201 -23.79 7.88 5.79
N GLN A 202 -23.27 7.21 4.79
CA GLN A 202 -23.96 6.10 4.12
C GLN A 202 -23.59 4.75 4.80
N PHE A 203 -24.19 4.53 5.99
CA PHE A 203 -23.87 3.37 6.83
C PHE A 203 -24.00 2.04 6.09
N LEU A 204 -25.05 1.86 5.29
CA LEU A 204 -25.26 0.61 4.55
C LEU A 204 -24.16 0.37 3.50
N GLN A 205 -23.73 1.42 2.78
CA GLN A 205 -22.64 1.30 1.81
C GLN A 205 -21.34 0.94 2.50
N TYR A 206 -21.03 1.57 3.63
CA TYR A 206 -19.85 1.24 4.42
C TYR A 206 -19.91 -0.21 4.95
N LEU A 207 -21.04 -0.64 5.46
CA LEU A 207 -21.23 -2.01 5.96
C LEU A 207 -21.01 -3.05 4.86
N LEU A 208 -21.52 -2.81 3.65
CA LEU A 208 -21.33 -3.71 2.50
C LEU A 208 -19.85 -3.80 2.08
N VAL A 209 -19.15 -2.67 2.04
CA VAL A 209 -17.71 -2.68 1.76
C VAL A 209 -16.96 -3.41 2.87
N ALA A 210 -17.29 -3.16 4.13
CA ALA A 210 -16.66 -3.82 5.26
C ALA A 210 -16.87 -5.34 5.22
N ILE A 211 -18.10 -5.80 4.98
CA ILE A 211 -18.41 -7.24 4.81
C ILE A 211 -17.63 -7.80 3.62
N GLY A 212 -17.64 -7.11 2.47
CA GLY A 212 -16.92 -7.52 1.27
C GLY A 212 -15.43 -7.73 1.55
N PHE A 213 -14.83 -6.79 2.25
CA PHE A 213 -13.40 -6.79 2.58
C PHE A 213 -13.04 -7.85 3.62
N ILE A 214 -13.80 -7.95 4.70
CA ILE A 214 -13.60 -8.98 5.73
C ILE A 214 -13.73 -10.38 5.11
N CYS A 215 -14.80 -10.61 4.35
CA CYS A 215 -15.02 -11.91 3.74
C CYS A 215 -13.96 -12.24 2.68
N LEU A 216 -13.52 -11.27 1.88
CA LEU A 216 -12.44 -11.50 0.91
C LEU A 216 -11.14 -11.89 1.63
N GLU A 217 -10.75 -11.17 2.67
CA GLU A 217 -9.56 -11.46 3.47
C GLU A 217 -9.64 -12.84 4.15
N MET A 218 -10.78 -13.15 4.77
CA MET A 218 -11.01 -14.46 5.37
C MET A 218 -11.02 -15.59 4.33
N GLY A 219 -11.57 -15.34 3.15
CA GLY A 219 -11.52 -16.27 2.02
C GLY A 219 -10.08 -16.57 1.58
N LEU A 220 -9.29 -15.52 1.34
CA LEU A 220 -7.89 -15.67 0.95
C LEU A 220 -7.06 -16.37 2.02
N ASN A 221 -7.26 -16.03 3.30
CA ASN A 221 -6.59 -16.70 4.42
C ASN A 221 -6.96 -18.20 4.50
N SER A 222 -8.22 -18.57 4.20
CA SER A 222 -8.64 -19.97 4.22
C SER A 222 -7.96 -20.83 3.16
N VAL A 223 -7.48 -20.22 2.07
CA VAL A 223 -6.72 -20.95 1.03
C VAL A 223 -5.39 -21.46 1.59
N GLY A 224 -4.69 -20.65 2.38
CA GLY A 224 -3.42 -21.05 3.01
C GLY A 224 -3.57 -22.20 4.01
N THR A 225 -4.75 -22.39 4.62
CA THR A 225 -5.00 -23.42 5.64
C THR A 225 -5.73 -24.64 5.11
N SER A 226 -6.66 -24.47 4.15
CA SER A 226 -7.59 -25.52 3.72
C SER A 226 -7.64 -25.71 2.21
N GLY A 227 -6.83 -24.95 1.47
CA GLY A 227 -6.78 -24.99 0.00
C GLY A 227 -7.96 -24.31 -0.69
N PHE A 228 -7.85 -24.15 -2.01
CA PHE A 228 -8.91 -23.58 -2.87
C PHE A 228 -10.22 -24.39 -2.89
N GLY A 229 -10.18 -25.70 -2.58
CA GLY A 229 -11.36 -26.56 -2.58
C GLY A 229 -12.24 -26.41 -1.33
N SER A 230 -11.89 -25.56 -0.37
CA SER A 230 -12.62 -25.49 0.90
C SER A 230 -13.95 -24.74 0.77
N PRO A 231 -15.04 -25.23 1.41
CA PRO A 231 -16.32 -24.52 1.47
C PRO A 231 -16.18 -23.13 2.08
N ALA A 232 -15.24 -22.94 3.01
CA ALA A 232 -14.95 -21.66 3.63
C ALA A 232 -14.42 -20.63 2.61
N PHE A 233 -13.56 -21.04 1.67
CA PHE A 233 -13.10 -20.17 0.59
C PHE A 233 -14.27 -19.71 -0.28
N TYR A 234 -15.05 -20.65 -0.83
CA TYR A 234 -16.16 -20.31 -1.72
C TYR A 234 -17.24 -19.49 -1.02
N GLY A 235 -17.62 -19.87 0.21
CA GLY A 235 -18.61 -19.14 0.99
C GLY A 235 -18.21 -17.69 1.22
N ASN A 236 -17.00 -17.45 1.68
CA ASN A 236 -16.47 -16.10 1.91
C ASN A 236 -16.35 -15.29 0.59
N VAL A 237 -15.87 -15.90 -0.49
CA VAL A 237 -15.75 -15.21 -1.79
C VAL A 237 -17.12 -14.84 -2.36
N ILE A 238 -18.11 -15.74 -2.28
CA ILE A 238 -19.48 -15.44 -2.73
C ILE A 238 -20.08 -14.30 -1.94
N VAL A 239 -19.96 -14.31 -0.60
CA VAL A 239 -20.46 -13.22 0.24
C VAL A 239 -19.74 -11.92 -0.06
N ALA A 240 -18.42 -11.95 -0.24
CA ALA A 240 -17.63 -10.78 -0.60
C ALA A 240 -18.06 -10.18 -1.94
N LEU A 241 -18.20 -11.01 -2.98
CA LEU A 241 -18.65 -10.56 -4.30
C LEU A 241 -20.08 -10.00 -4.26
N ALA A 242 -21.00 -10.69 -3.58
CA ALA A 242 -22.38 -10.21 -3.43
C ALA A 242 -22.44 -8.86 -2.72
N ALA A 243 -21.66 -8.68 -1.65
CA ALA A 243 -21.60 -7.43 -0.89
C ALA A 243 -20.98 -6.29 -1.74
N LEU A 244 -19.89 -6.55 -2.48
CA LEU A 244 -19.23 -5.55 -3.32
C LEU A 244 -20.07 -5.19 -4.56
N ILE A 245 -20.77 -6.14 -5.17
CA ILE A 245 -21.72 -5.87 -6.28
C ILE A 245 -22.88 -5.02 -5.76
N MET A 246 -23.45 -5.37 -4.61
CA MET A 246 -24.54 -4.58 -3.99
C MET A 246 -24.04 -3.17 -3.61
N PHE A 247 -22.82 -3.04 -3.09
CA PHE A 247 -22.19 -1.74 -2.86
C PHE A 247 -22.10 -0.91 -4.15
N GLY A 248 -21.57 -1.49 -5.23
CA GLY A 248 -21.47 -0.82 -6.54
C GLY A 248 -22.86 -0.37 -7.05
N TYR A 249 -23.86 -1.23 -6.96
CA TYR A 249 -25.24 -0.91 -7.35
C TYR A 249 -25.82 0.25 -6.54
N LEU A 250 -25.71 0.20 -5.21
CA LEU A 250 -26.21 1.28 -4.34
C LEU A 250 -25.44 2.60 -4.55
N THR A 251 -24.14 2.52 -4.82
CA THR A 251 -23.27 3.69 -5.03
C THR A 251 -23.64 4.41 -6.32
N SER A 252 -23.92 3.68 -7.40
CA SER A 252 -24.30 4.26 -8.70
C SER A 252 -25.70 4.90 -8.73
N HIS A 253 -26.60 4.49 -7.81
CA HIS A 253 -27.99 4.98 -7.77
C HIS A 253 -28.27 6.02 -6.67
N ARG A 254 -27.28 6.41 -5.85
CA ARG A 254 -27.44 7.38 -4.77
C ARG A 254 -26.87 8.75 -5.14
N LYS A 255 -27.59 9.82 -4.74
CA LYS A 255 -27.13 11.21 -4.97
C LYS A 255 -25.85 11.59 -4.20
N HIS A 256 -25.63 10.98 -3.05
CA HIS A 256 -24.46 11.22 -2.18
C HIS A 256 -23.84 9.88 -1.78
N PRO A 257 -23.07 9.22 -2.68
CA PRO A 257 -22.45 7.94 -2.38
C PRO A 257 -21.28 8.10 -1.40
N LEU A 258 -20.90 6.98 -0.73
CA LEU A 258 -19.71 6.93 0.13
C LEU A 258 -18.42 7.23 -0.66
N VAL A 259 -18.32 6.66 -1.85
CA VAL A 259 -17.26 6.95 -2.85
C VAL A 259 -17.96 7.35 -4.14
N ASN A 260 -17.57 8.47 -4.71
CA ASN A 260 -18.20 8.97 -5.92
C ASN A 260 -17.69 8.22 -7.16
N THR A 261 -18.56 7.44 -7.81
CA THR A 261 -18.21 6.66 -9.02
C THR A 261 -17.91 7.51 -10.24
N ASN A 262 -18.18 8.82 -10.23
CA ASN A 262 -17.81 9.72 -11.31
C ASN A 262 -16.28 9.83 -11.51
N VAL A 263 -15.46 9.30 -10.58
CA VAL A 263 -14.02 9.13 -10.79
C VAL A 263 -13.71 8.24 -11.99
N PHE A 264 -14.58 7.28 -12.31
CA PHE A 264 -14.44 6.39 -13.47
C PHE A 264 -14.93 7.01 -14.80
N ALA A 265 -15.48 8.22 -14.76
CA ALA A 265 -15.84 8.94 -15.99
C ALA A 265 -14.59 9.46 -16.72
N ASP A 266 -13.49 9.64 -16.03
CA ASP A 266 -12.21 10.00 -16.64
C ASP A 266 -11.55 8.75 -17.24
N PRO A 267 -11.23 8.76 -18.57
CA PRO A 267 -10.72 7.57 -19.26
C PRO A 267 -9.27 7.20 -18.86
N ILE A 268 -8.52 8.11 -18.22
CA ILE A 268 -7.13 7.90 -17.78
C ILE A 268 -7.11 7.33 -16.36
N TYR A 269 -8.08 7.70 -15.52
CA TYR A 269 -8.09 7.31 -14.10
C TYR A 269 -8.14 5.80 -13.90
N LEU A 270 -9.06 5.09 -14.58
CA LEU A 270 -9.24 3.64 -14.41
C LEU A 270 -8.00 2.82 -14.83
N PRO A 271 -7.39 3.05 -16.00
CA PRO A 271 -6.13 2.39 -16.36
C PRO A 271 -4.99 2.67 -15.36
N CYS A 272 -4.88 3.90 -14.84
CA CYS A 272 -3.90 4.22 -13.78
C CYS A 272 -4.18 3.45 -12.49
N LEU A 273 -5.44 3.34 -12.08
CA LEU A 273 -5.84 2.59 -10.88
C LEU A 273 -5.50 1.10 -11.00
N LEU A 274 -5.79 0.49 -12.16
CA LEU A 274 -5.48 -0.92 -12.44
C LEU A 274 -3.97 -1.16 -12.55
N LEU A 275 -3.24 -0.24 -13.19
CA LEU A 275 -1.77 -0.31 -13.27
C LEU A 275 -1.15 -0.23 -11.87
N TYR A 276 -1.62 0.67 -11.04
CA TYR A 276 -1.18 0.79 -9.64
C TYR A 276 -1.44 -0.49 -8.84
N PHE A 277 -2.61 -1.11 -9.03
CA PHE A 277 -2.94 -2.41 -8.44
C PHE A 277 -1.92 -3.49 -8.85
N MET A 278 -1.59 -3.60 -10.14
CA MET A 278 -0.62 -4.58 -10.62
C MET A 278 0.79 -4.33 -10.08
N VAL A 279 1.21 -3.07 -9.99
CA VAL A 279 2.50 -2.68 -9.40
C VAL A 279 2.59 -3.16 -7.95
N GLN A 280 1.55 -2.96 -7.15
CA GLN A 280 1.51 -3.38 -5.75
C GLN A 280 1.36 -4.89 -5.59
N PHE A 281 0.58 -5.54 -6.45
CA PHE A 281 0.42 -6.98 -6.46
C PHE A 281 1.77 -7.70 -6.63
N ILE A 282 2.57 -7.28 -7.62
CA ILE A 282 3.89 -7.86 -7.85
C ILE A 282 4.84 -7.52 -6.70
N GLN A 283 4.86 -6.27 -6.24
CA GLN A 283 5.78 -5.80 -5.19
C GLN A 283 5.58 -6.58 -3.89
N ILE A 284 4.36 -6.69 -3.40
CA ILE A 284 4.10 -7.36 -2.12
C ILE A 284 4.21 -8.87 -2.28
N GLY A 285 3.80 -9.43 -3.44
CA GLY A 285 4.06 -10.83 -3.76
C GLY A 285 5.56 -11.18 -3.73
N MET A 286 6.43 -10.31 -4.28
CA MET A 286 7.88 -10.50 -4.24
C MET A 286 8.45 -10.38 -2.81
N THR A 287 8.00 -9.41 -2.03
CA THR A 287 8.46 -9.24 -0.63
C THR A 287 8.08 -10.42 0.26
N PHE A 288 7.04 -11.16 -0.09
CA PHE A 288 6.70 -12.43 0.56
C PHE A 288 7.54 -13.60 0.00
N LEU A 289 7.62 -13.73 -1.33
CA LEU A 289 8.27 -14.86 -1.99
C LEU A 289 9.77 -14.95 -1.70
N LEU A 290 10.50 -13.84 -1.89
CA LEU A 290 11.95 -13.85 -1.93
C LEU A 290 12.60 -14.22 -0.58
N PRO A 291 12.16 -13.68 0.59
CA PRO A 291 12.70 -14.12 1.88
C PRO A 291 12.37 -15.58 2.21
N ASN A 292 11.19 -16.08 1.82
CA ASN A 292 10.84 -17.48 2.00
C ASN A 292 11.74 -18.39 1.15
N CYS A 293 11.99 -18.00 -0.12
CA CYS A 293 12.92 -18.71 -0.99
C CYS A 293 14.34 -18.71 -0.40
N ALA A 294 14.85 -17.55 0.08
CA ALA A 294 16.17 -17.46 0.68
C ALA A 294 16.31 -18.34 1.93
N GLN A 295 15.29 -18.41 2.77
CA GLN A 295 15.33 -19.23 3.99
C GLN A 295 15.17 -20.73 3.70
N LEU A 296 14.21 -21.12 2.86
CA LEU A 296 13.85 -22.52 2.62
C LEU A 296 14.71 -23.20 1.55
N THR A 297 15.21 -22.44 0.56
CA THR A 297 16.02 -23.00 -0.55
C THR A 297 17.52 -22.79 -0.35
N LEU A 298 17.92 -21.61 0.15
CA LEU A 298 19.33 -21.24 0.34
C LEU A 298 19.78 -21.34 1.80
N HIS A 299 18.91 -21.82 2.71
CA HIS A 299 19.19 -22.03 4.14
C HIS A 299 19.75 -20.78 4.85
N GLN A 300 19.30 -19.58 4.41
CA GLN A 300 19.72 -18.34 5.05
C GLN A 300 18.87 -18.05 6.30
N ASN A 301 19.45 -17.35 7.26
CA ASN A 301 18.69 -16.87 8.40
C ASN A 301 17.76 -15.71 8.04
N SER A 302 16.76 -15.45 8.86
CA SER A 302 15.74 -14.42 8.63
C SER A 302 16.32 -13.01 8.47
N PHE A 303 17.43 -12.70 9.16
CA PHE A 303 18.09 -11.41 9.08
C PHE A 303 18.73 -11.19 7.70
N VAL A 304 19.48 -12.16 7.19
CA VAL A 304 20.11 -12.10 5.86
C VAL A 304 19.04 -12.06 4.76
N ALA A 305 17.97 -12.84 4.91
CA ALA A 305 16.83 -12.82 4.01
C ALA A 305 16.11 -11.46 3.98
N GLY A 306 16.04 -10.76 5.12
CA GLY A 306 15.51 -9.40 5.21
C GLY A 306 16.43 -8.36 4.58
N LEU A 307 17.75 -8.45 4.82
CA LEU A 307 18.75 -7.55 4.23
C LEU A 307 18.76 -7.57 2.69
N MET A 308 18.43 -8.71 2.09
CA MET A 308 18.29 -8.83 0.65
C MET A 308 17.29 -7.83 0.06
N LEU A 309 16.19 -7.58 0.76
CA LEU A 309 15.17 -6.62 0.32
C LEU A 309 15.58 -5.18 0.56
N LEU A 310 16.43 -4.93 1.55
CA LEU A 310 16.79 -3.58 1.98
C LEU A 310 17.49 -2.77 0.85
N LEU A 311 18.39 -3.39 0.09
CA LEU A 311 19.07 -2.71 -1.01
C LEU A 311 18.06 -2.18 -2.05
N GLY A 312 17.13 -3.01 -2.48
CA GLY A 312 16.10 -2.61 -3.44
C GLY A 312 15.22 -1.49 -2.89
N ALA A 313 14.81 -1.61 -1.62
CA ALA A 313 13.98 -0.60 -0.98
C ALA A 313 14.69 0.76 -0.84
N LEU A 314 15.98 0.78 -0.50
CA LEU A 314 16.79 2.01 -0.45
C LEU A 314 16.92 2.65 -1.83
N ILE A 315 17.16 1.85 -2.88
CA ILE A 315 17.21 2.33 -4.27
C ILE A 315 15.88 2.97 -4.64
N SER A 316 14.76 2.29 -4.41
CA SER A 316 13.43 2.84 -4.68
C SER A 316 13.16 4.13 -3.89
N ALA A 317 13.49 4.16 -2.61
CA ALA A 317 13.30 5.33 -1.77
C ALA A 317 14.01 6.58 -2.30
N VAL A 318 15.25 6.43 -2.77
CA VAL A 318 16.01 7.52 -3.41
C VAL A 318 15.41 7.90 -4.76
N LEU A 319 14.91 6.92 -5.53
CA LEU A 319 14.35 7.16 -6.86
C LEU A 319 12.99 7.85 -6.80
N LEU A 320 12.12 7.58 -5.82
CA LEU A 320 10.77 8.13 -5.76
C LEU A 320 10.69 9.66 -5.93
N PRO A 321 11.46 10.50 -5.23
CA PRO A 321 11.44 11.94 -5.46
C PRO A 321 12.05 12.36 -6.81
N LEU A 322 13.03 11.62 -7.32
CA LEU A 322 13.65 11.89 -8.62
C LEU A 322 12.69 11.59 -9.78
N THR A 323 11.97 10.48 -9.69
CA THR A 323 10.98 10.08 -10.69
C THR A 323 9.72 10.95 -10.61
N GLY A 324 9.37 11.44 -9.42
CA GLY A 324 8.34 12.46 -9.25
C GLY A 324 8.67 13.77 -9.96
N ARG A 325 9.94 14.24 -9.86
CA ARG A 325 10.41 15.39 -10.65
C ARG A 325 10.36 15.12 -12.15
N LEU A 326 10.70 13.91 -12.57
CA LEU A 326 10.61 13.51 -13.97
C LEU A 326 9.16 13.58 -14.48
N LEU A 327 8.18 13.18 -13.67
CA LEU A 327 6.76 13.34 -13.95
C LEU A 327 6.41 14.82 -14.14
N ASP A 328 6.80 15.68 -13.20
CA ASP A 328 6.50 17.11 -13.22
C ASP A 328 7.11 17.82 -14.47
N GLN A 329 8.32 17.41 -14.89
CA GLN A 329 9.04 18.05 -16.00
C GLN A 329 8.70 17.51 -17.38
N SER A 330 8.42 16.21 -17.49
CA SER A 330 8.31 15.54 -18.81
C SER A 330 7.02 14.75 -18.98
N GLY A 331 6.11 14.82 -18.00
CA GLY A 331 4.86 14.07 -18.00
C GLY A 331 5.07 12.57 -17.74
N ILE A 332 3.96 11.82 -17.77
CA ILE A 332 3.92 10.41 -17.34
C ILE A 332 4.62 9.45 -18.31
N LYS A 333 4.81 9.80 -19.58
CA LYS A 333 5.31 8.87 -20.61
C LYS A 333 6.66 8.27 -20.26
N LYS A 334 7.62 9.10 -19.83
CA LYS A 334 8.97 8.62 -19.47
C LYS A 334 8.96 7.72 -18.25
N PRO A 335 8.31 8.08 -17.13
CA PRO A 335 8.13 7.17 -15.99
C PRO A 335 7.55 5.82 -16.37
N LEU A 336 6.51 5.78 -17.22
CA LEU A 336 5.89 4.52 -17.65
C LEU A 336 6.86 3.64 -18.46
N ILE A 337 7.64 4.23 -19.41
CA ILE A 337 8.62 3.48 -20.22
C ILE A 337 9.70 2.86 -19.34
N PHE A 338 10.35 3.67 -18.50
CA PHE A 338 11.42 3.17 -17.64
C PHE A 338 10.89 2.17 -16.60
N GLY A 339 9.70 2.43 -16.04
CA GLY A 339 9.05 1.52 -15.11
C GLY A 339 8.76 0.16 -15.72
N ALA A 340 8.15 0.12 -16.91
CA ALA A 340 7.91 -1.12 -17.65
C ALA A 340 9.22 -1.85 -17.97
N LEU A 341 10.22 -1.13 -18.51
CA LEU A 341 11.51 -1.71 -18.89
C LEU A 341 12.18 -2.43 -17.71
N PHE A 342 12.33 -1.76 -16.56
CA PHE A 342 13.00 -2.36 -15.41
C PHE A 342 12.17 -3.46 -14.74
N THR A 343 10.84 -3.34 -14.70
CA THR A 343 9.97 -4.38 -14.16
C THR A 343 10.04 -5.64 -15.02
N ASN A 344 9.89 -5.53 -16.35
CA ASN A 344 9.98 -6.65 -17.27
C ASN A 344 11.36 -7.31 -17.23
N LEU A 345 12.43 -6.50 -17.25
CA LEU A 345 13.80 -7.01 -17.14
C LEU A 345 13.99 -7.84 -15.86
N ALA A 346 13.53 -7.31 -14.72
CA ALA A 346 13.67 -8.00 -13.44
C ALA A 346 12.94 -9.35 -13.40
N VAL A 347 11.65 -9.38 -13.80
CA VAL A 347 10.86 -10.64 -13.73
C VAL A 347 11.37 -11.68 -14.72
N VAL A 348 11.86 -11.25 -15.89
CA VAL A 348 12.48 -12.16 -16.89
C VAL A 348 13.80 -12.71 -16.36
N LEU A 349 14.64 -11.88 -15.78
CA LEU A 349 15.91 -12.33 -15.15
C LEU A 349 15.65 -13.30 -14.00
N MET A 350 14.68 -13.01 -13.12
CA MET A 350 14.28 -13.92 -12.04
C MET A 350 13.84 -15.28 -12.55
N TYR A 351 13.03 -15.32 -13.62
CA TYR A 351 12.59 -16.56 -14.22
C TYR A 351 13.75 -17.31 -14.91
N ALA A 352 14.55 -16.62 -15.71
CA ALA A 352 15.68 -17.21 -16.45
C ALA A 352 16.72 -17.85 -15.51
N PHE A 353 16.98 -17.21 -14.38
CA PHE A 353 17.94 -17.69 -13.39
C PHE A 353 17.30 -18.52 -12.26
N SER A 354 16.02 -18.89 -12.38
CA SER A 354 15.30 -19.64 -11.35
C SER A 354 15.90 -21.01 -11.01
N SER A 355 16.70 -21.60 -11.91
CA SER A 355 17.44 -22.85 -11.68
C SER A 355 18.78 -22.67 -10.97
N HIS A 356 19.30 -21.45 -10.86
CA HIS A 356 20.59 -21.11 -10.27
C HIS A 356 20.46 -19.99 -9.25
N LEU A 357 19.56 -20.20 -8.29
CA LEU A 357 19.26 -19.20 -7.26
C LEU A 357 20.48 -19.00 -6.34
N SER A 358 20.83 -17.76 -6.12
CA SER A 358 21.82 -17.34 -5.11
C SER A 358 21.33 -16.08 -4.40
N MET A 359 21.87 -15.79 -3.22
CA MET A 359 21.54 -14.55 -2.50
C MET A 359 21.81 -13.31 -3.35
N TRP A 360 22.92 -13.29 -4.09
CA TRP A 360 23.29 -12.18 -4.96
C TRP A 360 22.33 -12.01 -6.13
N SER A 361 21.91 -13.10 -6.79
CA SER A 361 20.93 -13.02 -7.89
C SER A 361 19.57 -12.50 -7.40
N LEU A 362 19.08 -13.00 -6.27
CA LEU A 362 17.83 -12.54 -5.68
C LEU A 362 17.90 -11.05 -5.30
N THR A 363 19.01 -10.63 -4.65
CA THR A 363 19.20 -9.23 -4.25
C THR A 363 19.27 -8.29 -5.44
N ILE A 364 20.08 -8.63 -6.47
CA ILE A 364 20.28 -7.76 -7.64
C ILE A 364 18.99 -7.67 -8.46
N PHE A 365 18.32 -8.80 -8.72
CA PHE A 365 17.11 -8.79 -9.54
C PHE A 365 15.96 -8.09 -8.82
N TYR A 366 15.85 -8.23 -7.49
CA TYR A 366 14.92 -7.44 -6.71
C TYR A 366 15.25 -5.94 -6.75
N ALA A 367 16.53 -5.57 -6.67
CA ALA A 367 16.96 -4.18 -6.80
C ALA A 367 16.60 -3.60 -8.18
N VAL A 368 16.77 -4.37 -9.28
CA VAL A 368 16.32 -3.97 -10.62
C VAL A 368 14.81 -3.77 -10.66
N TYR A 369 14.03 -4.68 -10.06
CA TYR A 369 12.58 -4.53 -9.94
C TYR A 369 12.21 -3.24 -9.18
N MET A 370 12.89 -2.96 -8.07
CA MET A 370 12.62 -1.77 -7.25
C MET A 370 12.98 -0.45 -7.95
N VAL A 371 13.86 -0.47 -8.96
CA VAL A 371 14.02 0.66 -9.89
C VAL A 371 12.72 0.87 -10.67
N GLY A 372 12.17 -0.17 -11.28
CA GLY A 372 10.90 -0.10 -12.02
C GLY A 372 9.75 0.37 -11.12
N PHE A 373 9.64 -0.18 -9.91
CA PHE A 373 8.69 0.24 -8.90
C PHE A 373 8.79 1.74 -8.58
N GLY A 374 10.01 2.26 -8.38
CA GLY A 374 10.26 3.67 -8.12
C GLY A 374 9.78 4.60 -9.24
N PHE A 375 9.80 4.14 -10.50
CA PHE A 375 9.25 4.89 -11.63
C PHE A 375 7.72 4.84 -11.72
N LEU A 376 7.08 3.76 -11.31
CA LEU A 376 5.64 3.55 -11.50
C LEU A 376 4.80 3.97 -10.29
N PHE A 377 5.19 3.58 -9.09
CA PHE A 377 4.34 3.60 -7.90
C PHE A 377 3.63 4.93 -7.68
N ASN A 378 4.33 5.95 -7.23
CA ASN A 378 3.70 7.24 -6.94
C ASN A 378 3.33 8.02 -8.19
N ASN A 379 4.06 7.85 -9.30
CA ASN A 379 3.81 8.61 -10.52
C ASN A 379 2.48 8.23 -11.17
N VAL A 380 2.14 6.93 -11.19
CA VAL A 380 0.86 6.45 -11.72
C VAL A 380 -0.31 6.97 -10.88
N MET A 381 -0.18 6.89 -9.55
CA MET A 381 -1.20 7.42 -8.63
C MET A 381 -1.37 8.93 -8.79
N THR A 382 -0.26 9.68 -8.75
CA THR A 382 -0.28 11.14 -8.89
C THR A 382 -0.91 11.56 -10.22
N TYR A 383 -0.49 10.94 -11.32
CA TYR A 383 -1.02 11.25 -12.65
C TYR A 383 -2.52 10.94 -12.75
N GLY A 384 -2.97 9.79 -12.24
CA GLY A 384 -4.39 9.45 -12.20
C GLY A 384 -5.21 10.45 -11.38
N LEU A 385 -4.69 10.92 -10.24
CA LEU A 385 -5.37 11.91 -9.41
C LEU A 385 -5.39 13.30 -10.03
N GLN A 386 -4.36 13.69 -10.79
CA GLN A 386 -4.27 14.98 -11.48
C GLN A 386 -5.34 15.17 -12.57
N HIS A 387 -5.89 14.08 -13.14
CA HIS A 387 -6.96 14.13 -14.14
C HIS A 387 -8.35 14.27 -13.51
N LEU A 388 -8.48 14.05 -12.21
CA LEU A 388 -9.76 14.18 -11.53
C LEU A 388 -10.08 15.65 -11.21
N LYS A 389 -11.37 15.99 -11.26
CA LYS A 389 -11.85 17.26 -10.72
C LYS A 389 -11.49 17.35 -9.22
N PRO A 390 -11.18 18.55 -8.68
CA PRO A 390 -10.75 18.73 -7.28
C PRO A 390 -11.68 18.06 -6.26
N GLN A 391 -13.00 18.08 -6.51
CA GLN A 391 -14.01 17.47 -5.63
C GLN A 391 -13.95 15.92 -5.60
N LEU A 392 -13.35 15.29 -6.62
CA LEU A 392 -13.24 13.83 -6.76
C LEU A 392 -11.88 13.28 -6.30
N VAL A 393 -10.89 14.14 -6.06
CA VAL A 393 -9.53 13.71 -5.68
C VAL A 393 -9.53 12.88 -4.39
N GLY A 394 -10.35 13.24 -3.41
CA GLY A 394 -10.48 12.46 -2.17
C GLY A 394 -11.02 11.06 -2.40
N ASP A 395 -12.04 10.92 -3.25
CA ASP A 395 -12.62 9.61 -3.62
C ASP A 395 -11.62 8.77 -4.42
N GLY A 396 -10.94 9.40 -5.40
CA GLY A 396 -9.90 8.75 -6.19
C GLY A 396 -8.72 8.26 -5.34
N ASN A 397 -8.24 9.08 -4.43
CA ASN A 397 -7.17 8.73 -3.50
C ASN A 397 -7.56 7.57 -2.56
N ALA A 398 -8.80 7.58 -2.06
CA ALA A 398 -9.30 6.48 -1.23
C ALA A 398 -9.35 5.15 -2.01
N LEU A 399 -9.73 5.17 -3.29
CA LEU A 399 -9.71 3.98 -4.15
C LEU A 399 -8.28 3.48 -4.40
N PHE A 400 -7.31 4.34 -4.71
CA PHE A 400 -5.90 3.96 -4.84
C PHE A 400 -5.38 3.31 -3.56
N SER A 401 -5.61 3.94 -2.41
CA SER A 401 -5.16 3.44 -1.11
C SER A 401 -5.84 2.12 -0.72
N THR A 402 -7.13 1.97 -1.04
CA THR A 402 -7.88 0.74 -0.83
C THR A 402 -7.34 -0.39 -1.69
N LEU A 403 -7.20 -0.16 -3.00
CA LEU A 403 -6.67 -1.18 -3.91
C LEU A 403 -5.20 -1.54 -3.63
N GLN A 404 -4.41 -0.63 -3.07
CA GLN A 404 -3.06 -0.93 -2.58
C GLN A 404 -3.09 -2.06 -1.55
N GLN A 405 -3.95 -1.97 -0.55
CA GLN A 405 -4.05 -2.98 0.51
C GLN A 405 -4.51 -4.34 -0.05
N TYR A 406 -5.50 -4.30 -0.96
CA TYR A 406 -6.01 -5.53 -1.60
C TYR A 406 -5.00 -6.17 -2.54
N ALA A 407 -4.28 -5.39 -3.32
CA ALA A 407 -3.24 -5.89 -4.20
C ALA A 407 -2.19 -6.67 -3.41
N GLY A 408 -1.82 -6.16 -2.22
CA GLY A 408 -0.90 -6.83 -1.32
C GLY A 408 -1.43 -8.16 -0.80
N SER A 409 -2.67 -8.18 -0.31
CA SER A 409 -3.30 -9.38 0.22
C SER A 409 -3.43 -10.46 -0.87
N ILE A 410 -3.96 -10.08 -2.04
CA ILE A 410 -4.12 -11.02 -3.18
C ILE A 410 -2.76 -11.50 -3.69
N GLY A 411 -1.76 -10.61 -3.80
CA GLY A 411 -0.41 -10.97 -4.24
C GLY A 411 0.24 -12.02 -3.34
N THR A 412 0.17 -11.81 -2.03
CA THR A 412 0.67 -12.75 -1.03
C THR A 412 -0.09 -14.07 -1.07
N ALA A 413 -1.43 -14.04 -1.15
CA ALA A 413 -2.27 -15.24 -1.21
C ALA A 413 -2.00 -16.07 -2.47
N CYS A 414 -1.87 -15.45 -3.64
CA CYS A 414 -1.56 -16.15 -4.89
C CYS A 414 -0.20 -16.85 -4.81
N VAL A 415 0.84 -16.15 -4.33
CA VAL A 415 2.17 -16.73 -4.16
C VAL A 415 2.16 -17.89 -3.15
N SER A 416 1.56 -17.67 -1.97
CA SER A 416 1.44 -18.71 -0.95
C SER A 416 0.73 -19.96 -1.47
N THR A 417 -0.32 -19.75 -2.24
CA THR A 417 -1.07 -20.85 -2.86
C THR A 417 -0.26 -21.62 -3.90
N ILE A 418 0.50 -20.93 -4.76
CA ILE A 418 1.39 -21.57 -5.73
C ILE A 418 2.42 -22.43 -4.99
N LEU A 419 3.03 -21.92 -3.93
CA LEU A 419 3.96 -22.67 -3.10
C LEU A 419 3.31 -23.91 -2.48
N ALA A 420 2.10 -23.78 -1.92
CA ALA A 420 1.36 -24.87 -1.30
C ALA A 420 0.95 -25.96 -2.31
N ILE A 421 0.42 -25.57 -3.47
CA ILE A 421 0.04 -26.51 -4.55
C ILE A 421 1.28 -27.26 -5.04
N THR A 422 2.39 -26.55 -5.25
CA THR A 422 3.64 -27.18 -5.72
C THR A 422 4.16 -28.19 -4.71
N ALA A 423 4.12 -27.87 -3.41
CA ALA A 423 4.48 -28.80 -2.35
C ALA A 423 3.56 -30.04 -2.33
N ALA A 424 2.26 -29.86 -2.49
CA ALA A 424 1.29 -30.94 -2.53
C ALA A 424 1.44 -31.86 -3.77
N GLN A 425 1.85 -31.30 -4.91
CA GLN A 425 2.09 -32.08 -6.15
C GLN A 425 3.43 -32.83 -6.13
N MET A 426 4.35 -32.48 -5.26
CA MET A 426 5.68 -33.07 -5.15
C MET A 426 5.97 -33.67 -3.75
N PRO A 427 5.10 -34.54 -3.18
CA PRO A 427 5.19 -34.97 -1.79
C PRO A 427 6.46 -35.74 -1.45
N HIS A 428 7.11 -36.35 -2.45
CA HIS A 428 8.34 -37.13 -2.28
C HIS A 428 9.63 -36.31 -2.50
N GLN A 429 9.53 -35.05 -2.88
CA GLN A 429 10.68 -34.16 -3.06
C GLN A 429 11.00 -33.41 -1.77
N SER A 430 12.27 -32.98 -1.63
CA SER A 430 12.68 -32.16 -0.51
C SER A 430 12.00 -30.78 -0.55
N THR A 431 11.83 -30.17 0.63
CA THR A 431 11.28 -28.81 0.77
C THR A 431 12.03 -27.80 -0.09
N VAL A 432 13.35 -27.99 -0.27
CA VAL A 432 14.19 -27.16 -1.14
C VAL A 432 13.70 -27.20 -2.59
N VAL A 433 13.47 -28.40 -3.15
CA VAL A 433 12.99 -28.58 -4.53
C VAL A 433 11.56 -28.05 -4.67
N GLN A 434 10.67 -28.37 -3.73
CA GLN A 434 9.29 -27.88 -3.72
C GLN A 434 9.24 -26.34 -3.74
N THR A 435 10.03 -25.68 -2.88
CA THR A 435 10.08 -24.21 -2.78
C THR A 435 10.71 -23.60 -4.03
N ALA A 436 11.79 -24.18 -4.57
CA ALA A 436 12.43 -23.68 -5.79
C ALA A 436 11.49 -23.73 -6.99
N MET A 437 10.73 -24.84 -7.16
CA MET A 437 9.74 -24.96 -8.23
C MET A 437 8.55 -24.03 -8.03
N GLY A 438 8.04 -23.89 -6.81
CA GLY A 438 6.98 -22.93 -6.49
C GLY A 438 7.41 -21.48 -6.72
N THR A 439 8.67 -21.16 -6.42
CA THR A 439 9.28 -19.85 -6.74
C THR A 439 9.31 -19.62 -8.25
N LYS A 440 9.71 -20.60 -9.04
CA LYS A 440 9.70 -20.50 -10.51
C LYS A 440 8.29 -20.25 -11.07
N TYR A 441 7.28 -20.97 -10.58
CA TYR A 441 5.88 -20.74 -10.99
C TYR A 441 5.36 -19.37 -10.55
N SER A 442 5.78 -18.88 -9.38
CA SER A 442 5.45 -17.53 -8.94
C SER A 442 6.06 -16.45 -9.84
N TYR A 443 7.26 -16.68 -10.39
CA TYR A 443 7.84 -15.76 -11.39
C TYR A 443 7.02 -15.73 -12.69
N VAL A 444 6.44 -16.85 -13.11
CA VAL A 444 5.50 -16.86 -14.27
C VAL A 444 4.28 -15.99 -13.97
N LEU A 445 3.72 -16.07 -12.76
CA LEU A 445 2.62 -15.18 -12.34
C LEU A 445 3.02 -13.71 -12.44
N PHE A 446 4.23 -13.35 -12.01
CA PHE A 446 4.72 -11.97 -12.09
C PHE A 446 4.98 -11.51 -13.52
N ILE A 447 5.43 -12.41 -14.43
CA ILE A 447 5.55 -12.13 -15.87
C ILE A 447 4.17 -11.81 -16.46
N ILE A 448 3.16 -12.62 -16.14
CA ILE A 448 1.77 -12.35 -16.58
C ILE A 448 1.30 -10.98 -16.05
N GLY A 449 1.56 -10.69 -14.79
CA GLY A 449 1.25 -9.37 -14.19
C GLY A 449 1.95 -8.22 -14.91
N ALA A 450 3.23 -8.38 -15.25
CA ALA A 450 4.00 -7.38 -16.01
C ALA A 450 3.46 -7.16 -17.43
N LEU A 451 3.05 -8.22 -18.12
CA LEU A 451 2.39 -8.11 -19.44
C LEU A 451 1.04 -7.37 -19.34
N ILE A 452 0.26 -7.61 -18.30
CA ILE A 452 -0.97 -6.84 -18.04
C ILE A 452 -0.64 -5.36 -17.82
N MET A 453 0.42 -5.06 -17.06
CA MET A 453 0.91 -3.69 -16.87
C MET A 453 1.26 -3.01 -18.21
N ASP A 454 1.93 -3.73 -19.12
CA ASP A 454 2.30 -3.19 -20.44
C ASP A 454 1.06 -2.85 -21.28
N VAL A 455 0.02 -3.69 -21.23
CA VAL A 455 -1.26 -3.40 -21.91
C VAL A 455 -1.92 -2.15 -21.33
N LEU A 456 -1.93 -1.99 -20.02
CA LEU A 456 -2.49 -0.80 -19.36
C LEU A 456 -1.69 0.46 -19.67
N ILE A 457 -0.37 0.37 -19.77
CA ILE A 457 0.52 1.47 -20.18
C ILE A 457 0.21 1.91 -21.60
N VAL A 458 0.02 0.97 -22.52
CA VAL A 458 -0.37 1.27 -23.91
C VAL A 458 -1.74 1.94 -23.97
N ASP A 459 -2.68 1.51 -23.10
CA ASP A 459 -4.00 2.14 -23.04
C ASP A 459 -3.91 3.60 -22.54
N ILE A 460 -3.15 3.85 -21.47
CA ILE A 460 -2.89 5.21 -20.97
C ILE A 460 -2.31 6.09 -22.11
N TRP A 461 -1.35 5.59 -22.90
CA TRP A 461 -0.78 6.36 -24.00
C TRP A 461 -1.78 6.68 -25.11
N LYS A 462 -2.67 5.73 -25.43
CA LYS A 462 -3.75 5.96 -26.40
C LYS A 462 -4.71 7.05 -25.94
N GLN A 463 -5.08 7.06 -24.64
CA GLN A 463 -5.97 8.08 -24.09
C GLN A 463 -5.31 9.48 -24.13
N ILE A 464 -4.03 9.60 -23.73
CA ILE A 464 -3.26 10.84 -23.83
C ILE A 464 -3.19 11.34 -25.28
N GLY A 465 -3.04 10.43 -26.25
CA GLY A 465 -3.03 10.79 -27.68
C GLY A 465 -4.35 11.35 -28.15
N LYS A 466 -5.48 10.77 -27.71
CA LYS A 466 -6.83 11.25 -28.06
C LYS A 466 -7.11 12.64 -27.48
N GLU A 467 -6.72 12.90 -26.22
CA GLU A 467 -6.88 14.21 -25.60
C GLU A 467 -6.14 15.30 -26.39
N LYS A 468 -4.86 15.07 -26.75
CA LYS A 468 -4.10 16.02 -27.56
C LYS A 468 -4.77 16.32 -28.89
N HIS A 469 -5.23 15.29 -29.59
CA HIS A 469 -5.89 15.47 -30.87
C HIS A 469 -7.21 16.26 -30.78
N SER A 470 -7.98 16.03 -29.70
CA SER A 470 -9.20 16.80 -29.41
C SER A 470 -8.91 18.28 -29.15
N PHE A 471 -7.83 18.61 -28.43
CA PHE A 471 -7.41 19.99 -28.20
C PHE A 471 -6.94 20.69 -29.50
N GLU A 472 -6.16 20.00 -30.34
CA GLU A 472 -5.68 20.52 -31.61
C GLU A 472 -6.83 20.83 -32.59
N LEU A 473 -7.90 20.00 -32.59
CA LEU A 473 -9.09 20.25 -33.40
C LEU A 473 -9.89 21.49 -32.94
N LEU A 474 -10.02 21.66 -31.61
CA LEU A 474 -10.71 22.82 -31.02
C LEU A 474 -9.97 24.15 -31.23
N ASP A 475 -8.64 24.12 -31.40
CA ASP A 475 -7.83 25.30 -31.71
C ASP A 475 -7.82 25.64 -33.22
N GLN A 476 -8.11 24.67 -34.08
CA GLN A 476 -8.25 24.89 -35.52
C GLN A 476 -9.63 25.48 -35.94
N ASP A 477 -10.64 25.29 -35.07
CA ASP A 477 -12.00 25.83 -35.29
C ASP A 477 -12.19 27.25 -34.69
N LYS A 478 -11.14 27.85 -34.11
CA LYS A 478 -11.10 29.25 -33.64
C LYS A 478 -10.30 30.14 -34.58
#